data_1344f7169ba6394fcc34cb0e3323d864
#
_entry.id   1344f7169ba6394fcc34cb0e3323d864
#
_cell.length_a   1.000
_cell.length_b   1.000
_cell.length_c   1.000
_cell.angle_alpha   90.00
_cell.angle_beta   90.00
_cell.angle_gamma   90.00
#
_symmetry.space_group_name_H-M   'P 1'
#
loop_
_entity.id
_entity.type
_entity.pdbx_description
1 polymer ?
#
loop_
_entity_poly.entity_id
_entity_poly.type
_entity_poly.pdbx_seq_one_letter_code
_entity_poly.pdbx_strand_id
1 'polypeptide(L)'
;CRAYWVCPLVEESEKIDLAAAEERFSTLQQIFGNKVGLVHGKMKEKEKDEVMERFKSGAISLLVATTVIEVGVNVPEATVMVIEHAERFGLAQLHQLRGRIKRGFQASTCILLYSYPLSETSRQRLNTMRETEDGFEIAEKDLELRGGGEILGTRQSGFNEFRLADMNVHKNLLLTANKDARMMLELDPNLKTPRGEALRILLYLFERDDAVKTYLAG
;
A
#
# COMPACT_ATOMS: atom_id res chain seq x y z
N CYS A 1 0.48 -28.82 3.60
CA CYS A 1 0.09 -27.40 3.65
C CYS A 1 1.22 -26.61 4.30
N ARG A 2 1.60 -25.50 3.70
CA ARG A 2 2.57 -24.55 4.26
C ARG A 2 1.89 -23.22 4.51
N ALA A 3 2.35 -22.49 5.52
CA ALA A 3 1.75 -21.23 5.92
C ALA A 3 2.80 -20.14 6.06
N TYR A 4 2.43 -18.93 5.65
CA TYR A 4 3.13 -17.70 5.99
C TYR A 4 2.46 -17.04 7.20
N TRP A 5 3.28 -16.51 8.10
CA TRP A 5 2.85 -15.66 9.20
C TRP A 5 3.57 -14.33 9.10
N VAL A 6 2.85 -13.30 8.68
CA VAL A 6 3.41 -11.98 8.39
C VAL A 6 3.20 -11.05 9.58
N CYS A 7 4.31 -10.55 10.13
CA CYS A 7 4.30 -9.51 11.15
C CYS A 7 4.57 -8.14 10.50
N PRO A 8 3.89 -7.07 10.89
CA PRO A 8 4.11 -5.74 10.32
C PRO A 8 5.52 -5.21 10.64
N LEU A 9 6.03 -4.35 9.76
CA LEU A 9 7.16 -3.46 10.03
C LEU A 9 6.59 -2.06 10.22
N VAL A 10 6.83 -1.44 11.37
CA VAL A 10 6.47 -0.04 11.61
C VAL A 10 7.72 0.81 11.42
N GLU A 11 7.70 1.74 10.48
CA GLU A 11 8.86 2.56 10.09
C GLU A 11 9.52 3.30 11.25
N GLU A 12 8.76 3.60 12.33
CA GLU A 12 9.27 4.35 13.48
C GLU A 12 10.08 3.53 14.48
N SER A 13 10.09 2.19 14.37
CA SER A 13 10.81 1.35 15.36
C SER A 13 11.11 -0.08 14.88
N GLU A 14 11.97 -0.20 13.86
CA GLU A 14 12.47 -1.51 13.38
C GLU A 14 12.93 -2.49 14.49
N LYS A 15 13.37 -1.97 15.66
CA LYS A 15 13.78 -2.80 16.78
C LYS A 15 12.61 -3.45 17.49
N ILE A 16 11.49 -2.73 17.62
CA ILE A 16 10.27 -3.24 18.28
C ILE A 16 9.60 -4.28 17.39
N ASP A 17 9.55 -4.04 16.09
CA ASP A 17 8.93 -4.95 15.13
C ASP A 17 9.70 -6.26 15.00
N LEU A 18 11.03 -6.17 15.04
CA LEU A 18 11.87 -7.37 15.07
C LEU A 18 11.62 -8.18 16.34
N ALA A 19 11.58 -7.53 17.51
CA ALA A 19 11.30 -8.18 18.78
C ALA A 19 9.91 -8.85 18.78
N ALA A 20 8.89 -8.20 18.19
CA ALA A 20 7.55 -8.77 18.03
C ALA A 20 7.54 -10.00 17.12
N ALA A 21 8.30 -9.98 16.01
CA ALA A 21 8.41 -11.14 15.12
C ALA A 21 9.18 -12.30 15.78
N GLU A 22 10.22 -12.03 16.55
CA GLU A 22 10.98 -13.01 17.33
C GLU A 22 10.12 -13.63 18.45
N GLU A 23 9.35 -12.82 19.16
CA GLU A 23 8.39 -13.28 20.18
C GLU A 23 7.33 -14.18 19.55
N ARG A 24 6.77 -13.78 18.41
CA ARG A 24 5.79 -14.59 17.67
C ARG A 24 6.41 -15.90 17.20
N PHE A 25 7.62 -15.87 16.67
CA PHE A 25 8.36 -17.05 16.29
C PHE A 25 8.54 -18.00 17.48
N SER A 26 8.98 -17.49 18.63
CA SER A 26 9.18 -18.28 19.85
C SER A 26 7.89 -18.94 20.33
N THR A 27 6.78 -18.18 20.33
CA THR A 27 5.46 -18.69 20.70
C THR A 27 5.01 -19.80 19.77
N LEU A 28 5.13 -19.60 18.46
CA LEU A 28 4.75 -20.60 17.45
C LEU A 28 5.68 -21.82 17.48
N GLN A 29 6.96 -21.64 17.78
CA GLN A 29 7.91 -22.73 17.94
C GLN A 29 7.58 -23.63 19.12
N GLN A 30 7.06 -23.08 20.23
CA GLN A 30 6.59 -23.88 21.36
C GLN A 30 5.42 -24.81 20.96
N ILE A 31 4.58 -24.38 20.02
CA ILE A 31 3.41 -25.12 19.57
C ILE A 31 3.76 -26.11 18.46
N PHE A 32 4.53 -25.68 17.46
CA PHE A 32 4.79 -26.43 16.23
C PHE A 32 6.22 -27.00 16.14
N GLY A 33 7.06 -26.75 17.16
CA GLY A 33 8.43 -27.26 17.24
C GLY A 33 9.33 -26.79 16.08
N ASN A 34 10.14 -27.69 15.58
CA ASN A 34 11.11 -27.39 14.50
C ASN A 34 10.47 -27.14 13.12
N LYS A 35 9.14 -27.11 13.04
CA LYS A 35 8.41 -26.83 11.79
C LYS A 35 8.24 -25.35 11.53
N VAL A 36 8.71 -24.48 12.42
CA VAL A 36 8.65 -23.03 12.30
C VAL A 36 10.02 -22.49 11.89
N GLY A 37 10.02 -21.55 10.96
CA GLY A 37 11.19 -20.75 10.57
C GLY A 37 10.91 -19.27 10.73
N LEU A 38 11.95 -18.47 10.87
CA LEU A 38 11.89 -17.00 10.95
C LEU A 38 12.76 -16.38 9.86
N VAL A 39 12.20 -15.38 9.16
CA VAL A 39 12.93 -14.54 8.20
C VAL A 39 12.61 -13.07 8.42
N HIS A 40 13.63 -12.24 8.55
CA HIS A 40 13.49 -10.79 8.71
C HIS A 40 14.61 -10.01 8.01
N GLY A 41 14.42 -8.70 7.83
CA GLY A 41 15.32 -7.84 7.07
C GLY A 41 16.77 -7.82 7.52
N LYS A 42 17.03 -7.97 8.83
CA LYS A 42 18.39 -7.91 9.41
C LYS A 42 19.21 -9.20 9.29
N MET A 43 18.59 -10.30 8.87
CA MET A 43 19.33 -11.55 8.61
C MET A 43 20.25 -11.37 7.41
N LYS A 44 21.42 -12.06 7.45
CA LYS A 44 22.31 -12.18 6.31
C LYS A 44 21.61 -12.95 5.19
N GLU A 45 21.91 -12.60 3.94
CA GLU A 45 21.26 -13.21 2.77
C GLU A 45 21.36 -14.72 2.77
N LYS A 46 22.53 -15.25 3.10
CA LYS A 46 22.77 -16.70 3.21
C LYS A 46 21.85 -17.38 4.25
N GLU A 47 21.63 -16.75 5.39
CA GLU A 47 20.74 -17.28 6.44
C GLU A 47 19.27 -17.28 5.97
N LYS A 48 18.87 -16.22 5.26
CA LYS A 48 17.53 -16.14 4.65
C LYS A 48 17.34 -17.27 3.64
N ASP A 49 18.32 -17.47 2.76
CA ASP A 49 18.27 -18.53 1.74
C ASP A 49 18.16 -19.91 2.37
N GLU A 50 18.93 -20.20 3.40
CA GLU A 50 18.86 -21.49 4.13
C GLU A 50 17.47 -21.75 4.73
N VAL A 51 16.86 -20.74 5.37
CA VAL A 51 15.50 -20.86 5.93
C VAL A 51 14.48 -21.05 4.80
N MET A 52 14.63 -20.31 3.71
CA MET A 52 13.73 -20.40 2.56
C MET A 52 13.80 -21.75 1.85
N GLU A 53 15.00 -22.33 1.69
CA GLU A 53 15.15 -23.68 1.13
C GLU A 53 14.50 -24.75 2.04
N ARG A 54 14.64 -24.61 3.35
CA ARG A 54 13.94 -25.49 4.31
C ARG A 54 12.41 -25.35 4.24
N PHE A 55 11.92 -24.14 3.95
CA PHE A 55 10.50 -23.90 3.74
C PHE A 55 10.01 -24.46 2.40
N LYS A 56 10.77 -24.30 1.32
CA LYS A 56 10.48 -24.89 0.01
C LYS A 56 10.51 -26.43 0.04
N SER A 57 11.46 -27.03 0.74
CA SER A 57 11.55 -28.49 0.86
C SER A 57 10.49 -29.10 1.78
N GLY A 58 9.81 -28.27 2.59
CA GLY A 58 8.81 -28.73 3.57
C GLY A 58 9.41 -29.18 4.90
N ALA A 59 10.71 -29.01 5.12
CA ALA A 59 11.32 -29.19 6.43
C ALA A 59 10.74 -28.21 7.47
N ILE A 60 10.40 -27.00 7.01
CA ILE A 60 9.62 -26.00 7.74
C ILE A 60 8.25 -25.90 7.07
N SER A 61 7.17 -25.89 7.84
CA SER A 61 5.78 -25.75 7.36
C SER A 61 5.15 -24.41 7.70
N LEU A 62 5.72 -23.65 8.64
CA LEU A 62 5.27 -22.33 9.04
C LEU A 62 6.45 -21.36 8.99
N LEU A 63 6.33 -20.31 8.17
CA LEU A 63 7.34 -19.27 8.03
C LEU A 63 6.84 -17.96 8.64
N VAL A 64 7.43 -17.57 9.75
CA VAL A 64 7.23 -16.25 10.35
C VAL A 64 8.14 -15.26 9.61
N ALA A 65 7.59 -14.13 9.19
CA ALA A 65 8.36 -13.14 8.47
C ALA A 65 7.88 -11.73 8.73
N THR A 66 8.80 -10.78 8.73
CA THR A 66 8.47 -9.36 8.57
C THR A 66 8.14 -9.08 7.10
N THR A 67 7.65 -7.88 6.76
CA THR A 67 7.21 -7.48 5.40
C THR A 67 8.23 -7.69 4.28
N VAL A 68 9.46 -8.07 4.61
CA VAL A 68 10.56 -8.37 3.65
C VAL A 68 10.29 -9.58 2.74
N ILE A 69 9.17 -10.31 2.91
CA ILE A 69 8.76 -11.35 1.95
C ILE A 69 8.42 -10.76 0.55
N GLU A 70 8.63 -9.49 0.32
CA GLU A 70 8.43 -8.89 -1.01
C GLU A 70 9.33 -9.47 -2.10
N VAL A 71 10.41 -10.17 -1.75
CA VAL A 71 11.41 -10.63 -2.72
C VAL A 71 11.24 -12.10 -3.08
N GLY A 72 10.59 -12.33 -4.21
CA GLY A 72 10.98 -13.34 -5.20
C GLY A 72 10.77 -14.82 -4.91
N VAL A 73 10.42 -15.29 -3.71
CA VAL A 73 10.31 -16.72 -3.45
C VAL A 73 8.88 -17.22 -3.61
N ASN A 74 8.68 -17.94 -4.71
CA ASN A 74 7.42 -18.62 -4.99
C ASN A 74 7.43 -20.02 -4.33
N VAL A 75 6.50 -20.27 -3.41
CA VAL A 75 6.27 -21.59 -2.80
C VAL A 75 4.82 -21.97 -3.10
N PRO A 76 4.57 -22.69 -4.20
CA PRO A 76 3.21 -23.02 -4.65
C PRO A 76 2.38 -23.82 -3.62
N GLU A 77 3.05 -24.54 -2.73
CA GLU A 77 2.43 -25.33 -1.68
C GLU A 77 2.06 -24.52 -0.42
N ALA A 78 2.40 -23.24 -0.39
CA ALA A 78 1.97 -22.33 0.66
C ALA A 78 0.54 -21.85 0.35
N THR A 79 -0.41 -22.41 1.06
CA THR A 79 -1.85 -22.19 0.84
C THR A 79 -2.51 -21.38 1.96
N VAL A 80 -1.80 -21.11 3.04
CA VAL A 80 -2.30 -20.32 4.16
C VAL A 80 -1.40 -19.10 4.37
N MET A 81 -2.01 -17.95 4.61
CA MET A 81 -1.34 -16.74 5.04
C MET A 81 -2.07 -16.12 6.22
N VAL A 82 -1.35 -15.79 7.26
CA VAL A 82 -1.83 -15.02 8.41
C VAL A 82 -1.09 -13.69 8.40
N ILE A 83 -1.82 -12.58 8.46
CA ILE A 83 -1.26 -11.23 8.51
C ILE A 83 -1.65 -10.61 9.84
N GLU A 84 -0.69 -10.36 10.71
CA GLU A 84 -0.91 -9.68 11.98
C GLU A 84 -0.99 -8.16 11.78
N HIS A 85 -1.82 -7.52 12.61
CA HIS A 85 -2.06 -6.09 12.55
C HIS A 85 -2.37 -5.62 11.12
N ALA A 86 -3.26 -6.34 10.45
CA ALA A 86 -3.62 -6.08 9.06
C ALA A 86 -4.14 -4.64 8.84
N GLU A 87 -4.64 -3.98 9.88
CA GLU A 87 -5.05 -2.57 9.86
C GLU A 87 -3.91 -1.58 9.58
N ARG A 88 -2.66 -2.00 9.78
CA ARG A 88 -1.46 -1.18 9.55
C ARG A 88 -0.96 -1.24 8.11
N PHE A 89 -1.42 -2.21 7.34
CA PHE A 89 -1.01 -2.38 5.95
C PHE A 89 -1.84 -1.55 5.00
N GLY A 90 -1.21 -1.05 3.94
CA GLY A 90 -1.91 -0.49 2.79
C GLY A 90 -2.68 -1.58 2.02
N LEU A 91 -3.74 -1.17 1.32
CA LEU A 91 -4.58 -2.11 0.57
C LEU A 91 -3.79 -2.84 -0.54
N ALA A 92 -2.91 -2.12 -1.24
CA ALA A 92 -2.01 -2.70 -2.23
C ALA A 92 -1.06 -3.73 -1.62
N GLN A 93 -0.51 -3.48 -0.42
CA GLN A 93 0.37 -4.42 0.27
C GLN A 93 -0.36 -5.70 0.66
N LEU A 94 -1.58 -5.58 1.24
CA LEU A 94 -2.42 -6.74 1.56
C LEU A 94 -2.73 -7.57 0.32
N HIS A 95 -3.02 -6.91 -0.80
CA HIS A 95 -3.28 -7.60 -2.07
C HIS A 95 -2.04 -8.34 -2.58
N GLN A 96 -0.86 -7.73 -2.54
CA GLN A 96 0.40 -8.37 -2.93
C GLN A 96 0.72 -9.58 -2.06
N LEU A 97 0.55 -9.46 -0.73
CA LEU A 97 0.74 -10.57 0.20
C LEU A 97 -0.24 -11.72 -0.10
N ARG A 98 -1.53 -11.45 -0.24
CA ARG A 98 -2.53 -12.46 -0.62
C ARG A 98 -2.18 -13.16 -1.93
N GLY A 99 -1.66 -12.43 -2.91
CA GLY A 99 -1.21 -12.97 -4.19
C GLY A 99 -0.05 -13.96 -4.09
N ARG A 100 0.64 -14.05 -2.94
CA ARG A 100 1.74 -15.02 -2.71
C ARG A 100 1.25 -16.44 -2.49
N ILE A 101 0.02 -16.62 -2.00
CA ILE A 101 -0.57 -17.95 -1.71
C ILE A 101 -1.56 -18.41 -2.80
N LYS A 102 -1.91 -17.56 -3.77
CA LYS A 102 -2.95 -17.83 -4.78
C LYS A 102 -2.35 -18.34 -6.11
N ARG A 103 -1.23 -19.06 -6.11
CA ARG A 103 -0.52 -19.44 -7.34
C ARG A 103 -0.68 -20.89 -7.77
N GLY A 104 -1.60 -21.64 -7.17
CA GLY A 104 -1.84 -23.05 -7.49
C GLY A 104 -3.33 -23.36 -7.70
N PHE A 105 -3.63 -24.61 -8.07
CA PHE A 105 -5.01 -25.13 -8.18
C PHE A 105 -5.66 -25.42 -6.81
N GLN A 106 -4.92 -25.29 -5.71
CA GLN A 106 -5.42 -25.55 -4.37
C GLN A 106 -6.10 -24.32 -3.80
N ALA A 107 -7.17 -24.55 -3.03
CA ALA A 107 -7.82 -23.49 -2.26
C ALA A 107 -6.82 -22.86 -1.28
N SER A 108 -6.76 -21.55 -1.26
CA SER A 108 -5.87 -20.78 -0.36
C SER A 108 -6.69 -19.93 0.60
N THR A 109 -6.18 -19.73 1.81
CA THR A 109 -6.84 -18.94 2.85
C THR A 109 -5.91 -17.85 3.35
N CYS A 110 -6.39 -16.61 3.30
CA CYS A 110 -5.71 -15.45 3.88
C CYS A 110 -6.49 -14.97 5.11
N ILE A 111 -5.84 -14.98 6.27
CA ILE A 111 -6.42 -14.58 7.56
C ILE A 111 -5.83 -13.21 7.93
N LEU A 112 -6.70 -12.22 8.13
CA LEU A 112 -6.34 -10.88 8.53
C LEU A 112 -6.64 -10.71 10.04
N LEU A 113 -5.60 -10.67 10.86
CA LEU A 113 -5.70 -10.38 12.29
C LEU A 113 -5.55 -8.87 12.49
N TYR A 114 -6.45 -8.28 13.24
CA TYR A 114 -6.44 -6.83 13.49
C TYR A 114 -6.82 -6.51 14.93
N SER A 115 -6.42 -5.31 15.39
CA SER A 115 -6.71 -4.81 16.73
C SER A 115 -7.74 -3.68 16.68
N TYR A 116 -8.57 -3.60 17.71
CA TYR A 116 -9.49 -2.46 17.91
C TYR A 116 -8.82 -1.35 18.71
N PRO A 117 -9.24 -0.06 18.53
CA PRO A 117 -10.26 0.41 17.59
C PRO A 117 -9.73 0.51 16.15
N LEU A 118 -10.56 0.21 15.16
CA LEU A 118 -10.26 0.43 13.75
C LEU A 118 -10.68 1.83 13.32
N SER A 119 -9.81 2.52 12.57
CA SER A 119 -10.21 3.70 11.82
C SER A 119 -11.20 3.31 10.71
N GLU A 120 -12.01 4.26 10.25
CA GLU A 120 -12.94 4.01 9.15
C GLU A 120 -12.21 3.56 7.88
N THR A 121 -11.08 4.20 7.56
CA THR A 121 -10.24 3.81 6.42
C THR A 121 -9.68 2.40 6.55
N SER A 122 -9.23 1.99 7.76
CA SER A 122 -8.74 0.63 8.00
C SER A 122 -9.87 -0.39 7.84
N ARG A 123 -11.07 -0.08 8.36
CA ARG A 123 -12.26 -0.92 8.21
C ARG A 123 -12.61 -1.14 6.73
N GLN A 124 -12.61 -0.07 5.94
CA GLN A 124 -12.91 -0.14 4.51
C GLN A 124 -11.87 -0.96 3.76
N ARG A 125 -10.56 -0.79 4.06
CA ARG A 125 -9.50 -1.62 3.47
C ARG A 125 -9.68 -3.11 3.75
N LEU A 126 -9.91 -3.47 5.01
CA LEU A 126 -10.09 -4.88 5.42
C LEU A 126 -11.36 -5.49 4.79
N ASN A 127 -12.45 -4.72 4.70
CA ASN A 127 -13.66 -5.15 4.03
C ASN A 127 -13.43 -5.38 2.53
N THR A 128 -12.77 -4.45 1.83
CA THR A 128 -12.41 -4.61 0.42
C THR A 128 -11.62 -5.90 0.18
N MET A 129 -10.62 -6.18 1.03
CA MET A 129 -9.84 -7.41 0.93
C MET A 129 -10.67 -8.68 1.13
N ARG A 130 -11.76 -8.63 1.90
CA ARG A 130 -12.68 -9.74 2.12
C ARG A 130 -13.67 -9.93 0.97
N GLU A 131 -14.15 -8.84 0.37
CA GLU A 131 -15.26 -8.82 -0.58
C GLU A 131 -14.83 -9.08 -2.02
N THR A 132 -13.63 -8.65 -2.41
CA THR A 132 -13.15 -8.83 -3.77
C THR A 132 -11.75 -9.43 -3.85
N GLU A 133 -11.52 -10.15 -4.94
CA GLU A 133 -10.20 -10.66 -5.35
C GLU A 133 -9.69 -9.96 -6.61
N ASP A 134 -10.52 -9.11 -7.23
CA ASP A 134 -10.17 -8.38 -8.43
C ASP A 134 -9.14 -7.28 -8.11
N GLY A 135 -7.98 -7.37 -8.75
CA GLY A 135 -6.89 -6.42 -8.57
C GLY A 135 -7.25 -5.01 -9.04
N PHE A 136 -8.13 -4.86 -10.05
CA PHE A 136 -8.57 -3.56 -10.53
C PHE A 136 -9.52 -2.88 -9.54
N GLU A 137 -10.49 -3.60 -9.00
CA GLU A 137 -11.38 -3.10 -7.95
C GLU A 137 -10.58 -2.69 -6.70
N ILE A 138 -9.59 -3.50 -6.31
CA ILE A 138 -8.71 -3.20 -5.17
C ILE A 138 -7.88 -1.94 -5.44
N ALA A 139 -7.33 -1.78 -6.65
CA ALA A 139 -6.56 -0.60 -7.01
C ALA A 139 -7.44 0.67 -7.06
N GLU A 140 -8.65 0.57 -7.59
CA GLU A 140 -9.60 1.68 -7.61
C GLU A 140 -9.99 2.08 -6.18
N LYS A 141 -10.25 1.11 -5.31
CA LYS A 141 -10.58 1.37 -3.91
C LYS A 141 -9.39 1.93 -3.12
N ASP A 142 -8.17 1.45 -3.38
CA ASP A 142 -6.97 2.01 -2.76
C ASP A 142 -6.79 3.49 -3.15
N LEU A 143 -7.07 3.83 -4.40
CA LEU A 143 -7.06 5.20 -4.91
C LEU A 143 -8.11 6.09 -4.21
N GLU A 144 -9.34 5.58 -4.06
CA GLU A 144 -10.41 6.28 -3.34
C GLU A 144 -10.03 6.54 -1.87
N LEU A 145 -9.50 5.52 -1.19
CA LEU A 145 -9.15 5.59 0.23
C LEU A 145 -7.93 6.47 0.54
N ARG A 146 -7.02 6.60 -0.41
CA ARG A 146 -5.87 7.52 -0.30
C ARG A 146 -6.27 8.98 -0.46
N GLY A 147 -7.43 9.25 -1.06
CA GLY A 147 -7.87 10.60 -1.39
C GLY A 147 -7.05 11.24 -2.50
N GLY A 148 -7.61 12.28 -3.14
CA GLY A 148 -6.99 12.95 -4.31
C GLY A 148 -5.62 13.61 -4.06
N GLY A 149 -5.18 13.74 -2.81
CA GLY A 149 -3.90 14.35 -2.45
C GLY A 149 -2.66 13.46 -2.69
N GLU A 150 -2.79 12.14 -2.60
CA GLU A 150 -1.67 11.22 -2.86
C GLU A 150 -1.45 10.93 -4.36
N ILE A 151 -2.50 11.03 -5.18
CA ILE A 151 -2.45 10.77 -6.62
C ILE A 151 -1.51 11.75 -7.34
N LEU A 152 -1.35 12.95 -6.80
CA LEU A 152 -0.54 14.01 -7.39
C LEU A 152 0.89 14.07 -6.86
N GLY A 153 1.33 13.08 -6.06
CA GLY A 153 2.70 13.05 -5.51
C GLY A 153 3.02 14.19 -4.54
N THR A 154 1.99 14.85 -3.99
CA THR A 154 2.13 16.14 -3.29
C THR A 154 2.21 16.04 -1.77
N ARG A 155 2.23 14.84 -1.19
CA ARG A 155 2.33 14.71 0.28
C ARG A 155 3.68 15.11 0.88
N GLN A 156 4.73 15.22 0.05
CA GLN A 156 6.03 15.72 0.52
C GLN A 156 6.17 17.24 0.51
N SER A 157 5.20 18.00 0.00
CA SER A 157 5.31 19.44 -0.16
C SER A 157 4.10 20.25 0.31
N GLY A 158 3.38 19.85 1.35
CA GLY A 158 2.38 20.72 1.99
C GLY A 158 1.28 21.28 1.07
N PHE A 159 1.01 20.64 -0.07
CA PHE A 159 -0.06 21.07 -0.96
C PHE A 159 -1.40 20.67 -0.31
N ASN A 160 -2.13 21.68 0.12
CA ASN A 160 -3.47 21.55 0.65
C ASN A 160 -4.39 20.84 -0.36
N GLU A 161 -5.31 20.02 0.17
CA GLU A 161 -6.48 19.52 -0.56
C GLU A 161 -7.16 20.66 -1.33
N PHE A 162 -7.85 20.34 -2.42
CA PHE A 162 -8.65 21.33 -3.12
C PHE A 162 -9.62 22.00 -2.15
N ARG A 163 -9.58 23.35 -2.05
CA ARG A 163 -10.42 24.10 -1.09
C ARG A 163 -11.92 23.93 -1.32
N LEU A 164 -12.35 23.66 -2.56
CA LEU A 164 -13.76 23.57 -2.95
C LEU A 164 -14.12 22.25 -3.61
N ALA A 165 -13.16 21.54 -4.21
CA ALA A 165 -13.44 20.29 -4.92
C ALA A 165 -13.19 19.09 -4.01
N ASP A 166 -14.19 18.24 -3.87
CA ASP A 166 -14.05 16.90 -3.32
C ASP A 166 -13.82 15.92 -4.49
N MET A 167 -12.67 15.26 -4.51
CA MET A 167 -12.29 14.37 -5.61
C MET A 167 -13.15 13.12 -5.69
N ASN A 168 -13.81 12.73 -4.60
CA ASN A 168 -14.73 11.59 -4.62
C ASN A 168 -16.03 11.96 -5.35
N VAL A 169 -16.48 13.20 -5.21
CA VAL A 169 -17.73 13.70 -5.81
C VAL A 169 -17.48 14.33 -7.19
N HIS A 170 -16.34 15.00 -7.36
CA HIS A 170 -16.05 15.86 -8.52
C HIS A 170 -15.04 15.25 -9.52
N LYS A 171 -14.77 13.93 -9.42
CA LYS A 171 -13.81 13.22 -10.29
C LYS A 171 -14.03 13.51 -11.78
N ASN A 172 -15.29 13.55 -12.23
CA ASN A 172 -15.62 13.82 -13.62
C ASN A 172 -15.27 15.25 -14.09
N LEU A 173 -15.25 16.21 -13.16
CA LEU A 173 -14.86 17.58 -13.48
C LEU A 173 -13.36 17.72 -13.76
N LEU A 174 -12.52 16.83 -13.24
CA LEU A 174 -11.08 16.88 -13.44
C LEU A 174 -10.71 16.75 -14.93
N LEU A 175 -11.35 15.83 -15.66
CA LEU A 175 -11.12 15.66 -17.09
C LEU A 175 -11.54 16.90 -17.89
N THR A 176 -12.67 17.52 -17.52
CA THR A 176 -13.16 18.73 -18.15
C THR A 176 -12.23 19.90 -17.86
N ALA A 177 -11.84 20.07 -16.58
CA ALA A 177 -10.91 21.12 -16.18
C ALA A 177 -9.53 20.99 -16.87
N ASN A 178 -9.03 19.76 -17.04
CA ASN A 178 -7.76 19.53 -17.77
C ASN A 178 -7.87 19.92 -19.25
N LYS A 179 -8.98 19.58 -19.92
CA LYS A 179 -9.25 19.98 -21.31
C LYS A 179 -9.36 21.50 -21.43
N ASP A 180 -10.09 22.14 -20.55
CA ASP A 180 -10.27 23.58 -20.53
C ASP A 180 -8.94 24.31 -20.27
N ALA A 181 -8.12 23.81 -19.34
CA ALA A 181 -6.81 24.38 -19.07
C ALA A 181 -5.87 24.28 -20.29
N ARG A 182 -5.83 23.13 -20.99
CA ARG A 182 -5.05 22.98 -22.22
C ARG A 182 -5.52 23.93 -23.31
N MET A 183 -6.81 23.98 -23.56
CA MET A 183 -7.39 24.90 -24.55
C MET A 183 -7.05 26.36 -24.22
N MET A 184 -7.10 26.76 -22.96
CA MET A 184 -6.73 28.12 -22.55
C MET A 184 -5.24 28.42 -22.78
N LEU A 185 -4.35 27.48 -22.48
CA LEU A 185 -2.91 27.64 -22.72
C LEU A 185 -2.57 27.68 -24.22
N GLU A 186 -3.32 26.99 -25.07
CA GLU A 186 -3.17 27.07 -26.53
C GLU A 186 -3.64 28.41 -27.08
N LEU A 187 -4.77 28.94 -26.58
CA LEU A 187 -5.37 30.19 -27.06
C LEU A 187 -4.71 31.44 -26.46
N ASP A 188 -4.25 31.38 -25.23
CA ASP A 188 -3.67 32.47 -24.46
C ASP A 188 -2.51 31.98 -23.57
N PRO A 189 -1.36 31.65 -24.16
CA PRO A 189 -0.21 31.09 -23.41
C PRO A 189 0.28 31.97 -22.26
N ASN A 190 0.06 33.27 -22.37
CA ASN A 190 0.51 34.25 -21.37
C ASN A 190 -0.60 34.73 -20.43
N LEU A 191 -1.82 34.19 -20.56
CA LEU A 191 -2.99 34.56 -19.77
C LEU A 191 -3.24 36.08 -19.73
N LYS A 192 -3.20 36.75 -20.92
CA LYS A 192 -3.37 38.21 -21.09
C LYS A 192 -4.77 38.63 -21.54
N THR A 193 -5.58 37.67 -21.99
CA THR A 193 -7.00 37.94 -22.29
C THR A 193 -7.79 38.19 -21.01
N PRO A 194 -8.97 38.81 -21.05
CA PRO A 194 -9.81 39.01 -19.86
C PRO A 194 -10.09 37.70 -19.10
N ARG A 195 -10.26 36.57 -19.83
CA ARG A 195 -10.42 35.23 -19.23
C ARG A 195 -9.10 34.71 -18.64
N GLY A 196 -7.99 34.94 -19.30
CA GLY A 196 -6.64 34.62 -18.82
C GLY A 196 -6.29 35.38 -17.54
N GLU A 197 -6.59 36.68 -17.50
CA GLU A 197 -6.41 37.49 -16.29
C GLU A 197 -7.24 37.00 -15.10
N ALA A 198 -8.51 36.64 -15.35
CA ALA A 198 -9.39 36.04 -14.32
C ALA A 198 -8.81 34.72 -13.79
N LEU A 199 -8.25 33.86 -14.64
CA LEU A 199 -7.58 32.61 -14.23
C LEU A 199 -6.31 32.89 -13.41
N ARG A 200 -5.52 33.91 -13.75
CA ARG A 200 -4.35 34.34 -12.93
C ARG A 200 -4.76 34.76 -11.53
N ILE A 201 -5.84 35.56 -11.42
CA ILE A 201 -6.40 35.96 -10.14
C ILE A 201 -6.86 34.73 -9.35
N LEU A 202 -7.49 33.77 -10.01
CA LEU A 202 -7.93 32.51 -9.38
C LEU A 202 -6.74 31.71 -8.85
N LEU A 203 -5.67 31.54 -9.62
CA LEU A 203 -4.45 30.86 -9.17
C LEU A 203 -3.86 31.53 -7.92
N TYR A 204 -3.82 32.86 -7.88
CA TYR A 204 -3.35 33.62 -6.73
C TYR A 204 -4.27 33.41 -5.50
N LEU A 205 -5.58 33.49 -5.66
CA LEU A 205 -6.54 33.28 -4.58
C LEU A 205 -6.48 31.88 -3.97
N PHE A 206 -6.08 30.88 -4.75
CA PHE A 206 -5.88 29.52 -4.31
C PHE A 206 -4.42 29.18 -3.94
N GLU A 207 -3.55 30.18 -3.85
CA GLU A 207 -2.12 30.01 -3.48
C GLU A 207 -1.39 28.99 -4.38
N ARG A 208 -1.70 29.00 -5.69
CA ARG A 208 -1.12 28.08 -6.68
C ARG A 208 -0.14 28.77 -7.65
N ASP A 209 0.11 30.04 -7.49
CA ASP A 209 1.01 30.82 -8.33
C ASP A 209 2.49 30.39 -8.22
N ASP A 210 2.94 29.95 -7.05
CA ASP A 210 4.30 29.43 -6.86
C ASP A 210 4.52 28.06 -7.55
N ALA A 211 3.50 27.22 -7.64
CA ALA A 211 3.57 25.99 -8.40
C ALA A 211 3.82 26.23 -9.89
N VAL A 212 3.23 27.29 -10.45
CA VAL A 212 3.44 27.69 -11.85
C VAL A 212 4.87 28.19 -12.06
N LYS A 213 5.42 28.97 -11.13
CA LYS A 213 6.81 29.46 -11.20
C LYS A 213 7.83 28.33 -11.17
N THR A 214 7.59 27.32 -10.31
CA THR A 214 8.47 26.16 -10.20
C THR A 214 8.44 25.30 -11.48
N TYR A 215 7.27 25.17 -12.11
CA TYR A 215 7.13 24.41 -13.37
C TYR A 215 7.78 25.11 -14.58
N LEU A 216 7.84 26.44 -14.57
CA LEU A 216 8.48 27.24 -15.64
C LEU A 216 9.99 27.38 -15.44
N ALA A 217 10.51 27.02 -14.27
CA ALA A 217 11.94 27.13 -13.93
C ALA A 217 12.71 25.80 -14.12
N GLY A 218 12.06 24.67 -14.39
CA GLY A 218 12.63 23.35 -14.67
C GLY A 218 12.48 22.95 -16.10
#